data_c74f546776330ce406d6a2e823f758d0
#
_entry.id   c74f546776330ce406d6a2e823f758d0
#
_cell.length_a   1.000
_cell.length_b   1.000
_cell.length_c   1.000
_cell.angle_alpha   90.00
_cell.angle_beta   90.00
_cell.angle_gamma   90.00
#
_symmetry.space_group_name_H-M   'P 1'
#
loop_
_entity.id
_entity.type
_entity.pdbx_description
1 polymer ?
#
loop_
_entity_poly.entity_id
_entity_poly.type
_entity_poly.pdbx_seq_one_letter_code
_entity_poly.pdbx_strand_id
1 'polypeptide(L)'
;LANGKYTAQDATTAQKGIIQLSSATNSTSETLAATPKAVKAANDNAEKRLQKDQNGADIPGKDTFTKNIGACRAFGGSVSTTTGNWTTAQFIEWLDSQGAFNHPYWMCKGSWSYGNNKIITDTGCGNIHLAGAVIEVMGIKSAMTIRIT
;
A
#
# COMPACT_ATOMS: atom_id res chain seq x y z
N LEU A 1 -53.49 17.26 37.10
CA LEU A 1 -53.16 16.16 36.34
C LEU A 1 -52.51 14.96 36.94
N ALA A 2 -52.74 14.69 38.20
CA ALA A 2 -52.29 13.39 38.71
C ALA A 2 -52.86 12.26 37.84
N ASN A 3 -54.07 12.43 37.38
CA ASN A 3 -54.73 11.47 36.50
C ASN A 3 -54.36 11.63 35.02
N GLY A 4 -53.84 12.79 34.63
CA GLY A 4 -53.34 13.02 33.28
C GLY A 4 -51.82 12.82 33.15
N LYS A 5 -51.24 12.16 34.10
CA LYS A 5 -49.81 11.89 34.11
C LYS A 5 -49.42 11.03 32.90
N TYR A 6 -48.54 11.55 32.08
CA TYR A 6 -48.05 10.81 30.96
C TYR A 6 -47.21 9.60 31.41
N THR A 7 -47.61 8.44 30.97
CA THR A 7 -46.83 7.23 31.18
C THR A 7 -45.92 7.02 29.97
N ALA A 8 -44.64 7.20 30.23
CA ALA A 8 -43.64 7.03 29.19
C ALA A 8 -43.54 5.52 28.87
N GLN A 9 -43.42 5.24 27.58
CA GLN A 9 -43.21 3.89 27.09
C GLN A 9 -41.94 3.88 26.20
N ASP A 10 -41.32 2.73 26.15
CA ASP A 10 -40.12 2.55 25.31
C ASP A 10 -40.46 2.63 23.83
N ALA A 11 -39.59 3.25 23.07
CA ALA A 11 -39.68 3.28 21.61
C ALA A 11 -39.37 1.90 21.03
N THR A 12 -40.07 1.57 19.94
CA THR A 12 -39.77 0.42 19.10
C THR A 12 -39.77 0.86 17.64
N THR A 13 -39.44 -0.03 16.74
CA THR A 13 -39.48 0.27 15.28
C THR A 13 -40.92 0.56 14.81
N ALA A 14 -41.93 0.16 15.56
CA ALA A 14 -43.33 0.39 15.23
C ALA A 14 -44.03 1.44 16.13
N GLN A 15 -43.36 1.94 17.16
CA GLN A 15 -43.97 2.82 18.16
C GLN A 15 -43.00 3.90 18.63
N LYS A 16 -43.50 5.11 18.72
CA LYS A 16 -42.77 6.25 19.31
C LYS A 16 -42.72 6.09 20.83
N GLY A 17 -41.61 6.49 21.43
CA GLY A 17 -41.45 6.45 22.87
C GLY A 17 -40.07 6.96 23.31
N ILE A 18 -39.71 6.60 24.54
CA ILE A 18 -38.40 6.91 25.13
C ILE A 18 -37.38 5.91 24.61
N ILE A 19 -36.19 6.41 24.27
CA ILE A 19 -35.11 5.57 23.78
C ILE A 19 -33.86 5.79 24.64
N GLN A 20 -33.19 4.70 24.95
CA GLN A 20 -31.89 4.74 25.62
C GLN A 20 -30.76 4.95 24.61
N LEU A 21 -29.78 5.75 25.00
CA LEU A 21 -28.58 5.98 24.17
C LEU A 21 -27.55 4.90 24.42
N SER A 22 -26.81 4.58 23.39
CA SER A 22 -25.68 3.66 23.43
C SER A 22 -24.48 4.17 22.64
N SER A 23 -23.30 4.02 23.21
CA SER A 23 -22.04 4.33 22.49
C SER A 23 -21.37 3.08 21.91
N ALA A 24 -22.05 1.95 21.87
CA ALA A 24 -21.54 0.74 21.22
C ALA A 24 -21.46 0.94 19.70
N THR A 25 -20.39 0.43 19.10
CA THR A 25 -20.18 0.50 17.65
C THR A 25 -20.44 -0.83 16.95
N ASN A 26 -20.80 -1.87 17.73
CA ASN A 26 -21.07 -3.22 17.23
C ASN A 26 -22.43 -3.75 17.69
N SER A 27 -23.34 -2.89 18.10
CA SER A 27 -24.67 -3.28 18.55
C SER A 27 -25.59 -3.61 17.38
N THR A 28 -26.38 -4.67 17.53
CA THR A 28 -27.47 -5.04 16.62
C THR A 28 -28.84 -4.63 17.17
N SER A 29 -28.88 -3.84 18.24
CA SER A 29 -30.11 -3.42 18.87
C SER A 29 -30.95 -2.52 17.97
N GLU A 30 -32.24 -2.77 17.90
CA GLU A 30 -33.22 -1.91 17.23
C GLU A 30 -33.97 -1.00 18.22
N THR A 31 -33.59 -1.03 19.50
CA THR A 31 -34.24 -0.27 20.55
C THR A 31 -33.33 0.74 21.24
N LEU A 32 -32.12 0.92 20.74
CA LEU A 32 -31.15 1.87 21.25
C LEU A 32 -30.80 2.93 20.15
N ALA A 33 -30.47 4.13 20.57
CA ALA A 33 -29.98 5.16 19.68
C ALA A 33 -28.49 5.36 19.85
N ALA A 34 -27.79 5.57 18.74
CA ALA A 34 -26.36 5.85 18.75
C ALA A 34 -26.08 7.24 19.31
N THR A 35 -25.04 7.36 20.12
CA THR A 35 -24.53 8.65 20.58
C THR A 35 -23.63 9.29 19.53
N PRO A 36 -23.39 10.62 19.58
CA PRO A 36 -22.36 11.25 18.78
C PRO A 36 -20.98 10.59 18.92
N LYS A 37 -20.67 10.05 20.10
CA LYS A 37 -19.42 9.31 20.33
C LYS A 37 -19.33 8.04 19.46
N ALA A 38 -20.42 7.29 19.38
CA ALA A 38 -20.49 6.08 18.54
C ALA A 38 -20.38 6.46 17.05
N VAL A 39 -21.08 7.50 16.62
CA VAL A 39 -21.04 8.00 15.25
C VAL A 39 -19.63 8.49 14.88
N LYS A 40 -18.98 9.24 15.77
CA LYS A 40 -17.60 9.70 15.55
C LYS A 40 -16.65 8.51 15.39
N ALA A 41 -16.76 7.50 16.23
CA ALA A 41 -15.92 6.31 16.13
C ALA A 41 -16.10 5.57 14.79
N ALA A 42 -17.33 5.47 14.31
CA ALA A 42 -17.63 4.89 13.00
C ALA A 42 -17.08 5.75 11.85
N ASN A 43 -17.23 7.07 11.94
CA ASN A 43 -16.68 7.99 10.95
C ASN A 43 -15.15 7.94 10.92
N ASP A 44 -14.48 7.97 12.08
CA ASP A 44 -13.02 7.88 12.15
C ASP A 44 -12.50 6.57 11.55
N ASN A 45 -13.24 5.47 11.72
CA ASN A 45 -12.93 4.20 11.08
C ASN A 45 -13.09 4.28 9.55
N ALA A 46 -14.13 4.94 9.07
CA ALA A 46 -14.36 5.14 7.65
C ALA A 46 -13.26 5.98 7.00
N GLU A 47 -12.82 7.05 7.68
CA GLU A 47 -11.74 7.93 7.22
C GLU A 47 -10.38 7.21 7.10
N LYS A 48 -10.18 6.16 7.87
CA LYS A 48 -8.95 5.34 7.81
C LYS A 48 -8.94 4.34 6.65
N ARG A 49 -10.06 4.17 5.98
CA ARG A 49 -10.16 3.22 4.87
C ARG A 49 -9.65 3.84 3.58
N LEU A 50 -9.19 2.97 2.69
CA LEU A 50 -8.81 3.40 1.35
C LEU A 50 -10.03 3.97 0.61
N GLN A 51 -9.86 5.10 -0.01
CA GLN A 51 -10.93 5.80 -0.71
C GLN A 51 -11.02 5.31 -2.16
N LYS A 52 -12.23 5.06 -2.60
CA LYS A 52 -12.49 4.48 -3.92
C LYS A 52 -12.02 5.40 -5.06
N ASP A 53 -12.18 6.69 -4.90
CA ASP A 53 -11.83 7.69 -5.91
C ASP A 53 -10.33 7.97 -6.00
N GLN A 54 -9.55 7.54 -5.00
CA GLN A 54 -8.09 7.65 -5.01
C GLN A 54 -7.40 6.58 -5.87
N ASN A 55 -8.12 5.54 -6.30
CA ASN A 55 -7.57 4.46 -7.13
C ASN A 55 -6.27 3.85 -6.59
N GLY A 56 -6.16 3.76 -5.26
CA GLY A 56 -4.99 3.22 -4.59
C GLY A 56 -3.86 4.22 -4.35
N ALA A 57 -4.05 5.50 -4.69
CA ALA A 57 -3.04 6.53 -4.41
C ALA A 57 -2.79 6.69 -2.90
N ASP A 58 -3.81 6.42 -2.10
CA ASP A 58 -3.82 6.50 -0.64
C ASP A 58 -3.34 5.20 0.07
N ILE A 59 -2.84 4.21 -0.66
CA ILE A 59 -2.21 3.03 -0.06
C ILE A 59 -0.89 3.45 0.58
N PRO A 60 -0.73 3.31 1.92
CA PRO A 60 0.42 3.85 2.63
C PRO A 60 1.75 3.18 2.27
N GLY A 61 1.74 1.89 2.03
CA GLY A 61 2.94 1.11 1.70
C GLY A 61 2.75 0.35 0.40
N LYS A 62 2.94 1.02 -0.74
CA LYS A 62 2.68 0.44 -2.06
C LYS A 62 3.52 -0.81 -2.34
N ASP A 63 4.79 -0.82 -1.94
CA ASP A 63 5.66 -1.99 -2.09
C ASP A 63 5.20 -3.17 -1.23
N THR A 64 4.85 -2.90 0.02
CA THR A 64 4.30 -3.93 0.92
C THR A 64 2.97 -4.45 0.42
N PHE A 65 2.12 -3.57 -0.10
CA PHE A 65 0.84 -3.96 -0.68
C PHE A 65 1.02 -4.90 -1.88
N THR A 66 1.88 -4.53 -2.84
CA THR A 66 2.16 -5.37 -4.03
C THR A 66 2.75 -6.72 -3.63
N LYS A 67 3.64 -6.76 -2.63
CA LYS A 67 4.17 -8.00 -2.08
C LYS A 67 3.08 -8.89 -1.48
N ASN A 68 2.19 -8.31 -0.68
CA ASN A 68 1.15 -9.06 0.02
C ASN A 68 0.12 -9.68 -0.93
N ILE A 69 -0.15 -9.06 -2.06
CA ILE A 69 -1.05 -9.61 -3.09
C ILE A 69 -0.31 -10.49 -4.12
N GLY A 70 1.00 -10.71 -3.95
CA GLY A 70 1.79 -11.50 -4.87
C GLY A 70 1.97 -10.88 -6.26
N ALA A 71 1.77 -9.58 -6.38
CA ALA A 71 1.93 -8.88 -7.66
C ALA A 71 3.42 -8.63 -7.94
N CYS A 72 3.78 -8.62 -9.21
CA CYS A 72 5.11 -8.16 -9.61
C CYS A 72 5.23 -6.65 -9.41
N ARG A 73 6.44 -6.19 -9.12
CA ARG A 73 6.75 -4.78 -9.03
C ARG A 73 7.45 -4.34 -10.33
N ALA A 74 6.86 -3.39 -11.02
CA ALA A 74 7.43 -2.79 -12.21
C ALA A 74 7.38 -1.27 -12.10
N PHE A 75 8.42 -0.60 -12.59
CA PHE A 75 8.42 0.85 -12.70
C PHE A 75 7.78 1.26 -14.04
N GLY A 76 6.81 2.16 -13.98
CA GLY A 76 6.13 2.67 -15.17
C GLY A 76 6.98 3.58 -16.05
N GLY A 77 8.14 4.01 -15.57
CA GLY A 77 9.04 4.90 -16.28
C GLY A 77 10.48 4.39 -16.33
N SER A 78 11.37 5.23 -16.81
CA SER A 78 12.80 4.94 -16.84
C SER A 78 13.47 5.35 -15.53
N VAL A 79 14.42 4.55 -15.07
CA VAL A 79 15.22 4.82 -13.88
C VAL A 79 16.60 5.28 -14.31
N SER A 80 17.11 6.37 -13.72
CA SER A 80 18.49 6.78 -13.87
C SER A 80 19.31 6.30 -12.67
N THR A 81 20.39 5.59 -12.93
CA THR A 81 21.34 5.15 -11.89
C THR A 81 22.48 6.14 -11.70
N THR A 82 22.44 7.27 -12.40
CA THR A 82 23.50 8.28 -12.51
C THR A 82 24.78 7.75 -13.17
N THR A 83 25.65 8.65 -13.61
CA THR A 83 26.88 8.27 -14.33
C THR A 83 27.90 7.59 -13.42
N GLY A 84 28.80 6.86 -13.98
CA GLY A 84 29.94 6.22 -13.31
C GLY A 84 29.95 4.71 -13.45
N ASN A 85 30.85 4.07 -12.71
CA ASN A 85 31.03 2.63 -12.71
C ASN A 85 30.54 2.02 -11.41
N TRP A 86 29.97 0.84 -11.51
CA TRP A 86 29.62 -0.01 -10.36
C TRP A 86 30.37 -1.34 -10.43
N THR A 87 30.68 -1.88 -9.25
CA THR A 87 30.88 -3.31 -9.09
C THR A 87 29.55 -4.04 -9.12
N THR A 88 29.57 -5.33 -9.35
CA THR A 88 28.37 -6.18 -9.23
C THR A 88 27.76 -6.06 -7.84
N ALA A 89 28.60 -6.03 -6.79
CA ALA A 89 28.11 -5.86 -5.40
C ALA A 89 27.36 -4.54 -5.22
N GLN A 90 27.84 -3.45 -5.76
CA GLN A 90 27.17 -2.14 -5.70
C GLN A 90 25.85 -2.14 -6.47
N PHE A 91 25.78 -2.82 -7.60
CA PHE A 91 24.55 -3.01 -8.35
C PHE A 91 23.51 -3.78 -7.53
N ILE A 92 23.89 -4.88 -6.89
CA ILE A 92 23.00 -5.68 -6.03
C ILE A 92 22.51 -4.86 -4.83
N GLU A 93 23.37 -4.08 -4.20
CA GLU A 93 22.95 -3.18 -3.10
C GLU A 93 21.95 -2.12 -3.58
N TRP A 94 22.14 -1.58 -4.77
CA TRP A 94 21.16 -0.67 -5.36
C TRP A 94 19.81 -1.35 -5.61
N LEU A 95 19.81 -2.57 -6.16
CA LEU A 95 18.58 -3.35 -6.34
C LEU A 95 17.86 -3.57 -5.00
N ASP A 96 18.61 -3.90 -3.95
CA ASP A 96 18.07 -4.06 -2.61
C ASP A 96 17.43 -2.75 -2.10
N SER A 97 18.08 -1.63 -2.31
CA SER A 97 17.56 -0.30 -1.96
C SER A 97 16.29 0.07 -2.72
N GLN A 98 16.07 -0.49 -3.91
CA GLN A 98 14.88 -0.31 -4.71
C GLN A 98 13.74 -1.27 -4.31
N GLY A 99 13.97 -2.16 -3.37
CA GLY A 99 13.00 -3.16 -2.95
C GLY A 99 12.87 -4.34 -3.91
N ALA A 100 13.86 -4.58 -4.77
CA ALA A 100 13.79 -5.62 -5.79
C ALA A 100 13.63 -7.02 -5.21
N PHE A 101 14.20 -7.28 -4.03
CA PHE A 101 14.12 -8.59 -3.36
C PHE A 101 12.91 -8.75 -2.44
N ASN A 102 12.04 -7.74 -2.38
CA ASN A 102 10.81 -7.78 -1.59
C ASN A 102 9.60 -8.28 -2.38
N HIS A 103 9.77 -8.60 -3.65
CA HIS A 103 8.70 -9.02 -4.56
C HIS A 103 9.04 -10.34 -5.23
N PRO A 104 8.05 -11.18 -5.58
CA PRO A 104 8.29 -12.41 -6.34
C PRO A 104 8.94 -12.17 -7.70
N TYR A 105 8.60 -11.04 -8.31
CA TYR A 105 9.17 -10.56 -9.55
C TYR A 105 9.22 -9.03 -9.52
N TRP A 106 10.38 -8.48 -9.84
CA TRP A 106 10.62 -7.04 -9.90
C TRP A 106 11.30 -6.70 -11.21
N MET A 107 10.94 -5.59 -11.82
CA MET A 107 11.61 -5.12 -13.02
C MET A 107 11.70 -3.60 -13.02
N CYS A 108 12.73 -3.10 -13.71
CA CYS A 108 12.80 -1.70 -14.09
C CYS A 108 13.45 -1.59 -15.47
N LYS A 109 13.35 -0.40 -16.05
CA LYS A 109 14.03 -0.05 -17.29
C LYS A 109 14.99 1.12 -17.01
N GLY A 110 16.24 0.98 -17.39
CA GLY A 110 17.21 2.08 -17.38
C GLY A 110 16.85 3.15 -18.40
N SER A 111 17.11 4.42 -18.08
CA SER A 111 17.00 5.49 -19.06
C SER A 111 17.97 5.26 -20.23
N TRP A 112 17.66 5.80 -21.39
CA TRP A 112 18.46 5.59 -22.60
C TRP A 112 19.84 6.27 -22.58
N SER A 113 20.02 7.26 -21.71
CA SER A 113 21.26 8.06 -21.70
C SER A 113 22.42 7.32 -21.03
N TYR A 114 23.49 7.12 -21.74
CA TYR A 114 24.75 6.62 -21.20
C TYR A 114 25.30 7.52 -20.09
N GLY A 115 25.11 8.83 -20.17
CA GLY A 115 25.54 9.79 -19.18
C GLY A 115 24.75 9.75 -17.88
N ASN A 116 23.61 9.07 -17.86
CA ASN A 116 22.72 8.96 -16.70
C ASN A 116 22.70 7.58 -16.07
N ASN A 117 23.56 6.68 -16.52
CA ASN A 117 23.54 5.31 -16.04
C ASN A 117 24.93 4.78 -15.76
N LYS A 118 24.99 3.88 -14.80
CA LYS A 118 26.18 3.16 -14.42
C LYS A 118 26.55 2.08 -15.42
N ILE A 119 27.81 1.74 -15.39
CA ILE A 119 28.40 0.62 -16.14
C ILE A 119 28.94 -0.34 -15.08
N ILE A 120 28.56 -1.61 -15.15
CA ILE A 120 29.14 -2.65 -14.30
C ILE A 120 30.43 -3.14 -14.94
N THR A 121 31.55 -3.05 -14.24
CA THR A 121 32.89 -3.22 -14.83
C THR A 121 33.69 -4.40 -14.29
N ASP A 122 33.17 -5.13 -13.30
CA ASP A 122 33.88 -6.23 -12.64
C ASP A 122 33.34 -7.62 -12.99
N THR A 123 32.76 -7.77 -14.18
CA THR A 123 32.15 -9.04 -14.60
C THR A 123 33.20 -10.12 -14.95
N GLY A 124 34.45 -9.74 -15.17
CA GLY A 124 35.49 -10.63 -15.67
C GLY A 124 35.43 -10.88 -17.19
N CYS A 125 34.45 -10.32 -17.86
CA CYS A 125 34.27 -10.41 -19.32
C CYS A 125 34.18 -9.01 -19.91
N GLY A 126 33.05 -8.62 -20.43
CA GLY A 126 32.79 -7.27 -20.88
C GLY A 126 32.06 -6.44 -19.84
N ASN A 127 31.97 -5.15 -20.10
CA ASN A 127 31.17 -4.24 -19.27
C ASN A 127 29.69 -4.38 -19.54
N ILE A 128 28.87 -4.24 -18.51
CA ILE A 128 27.42 -4.22 -18.62
C ILE A 128 26.94 -2.78 -18.51
N HIS A 129 26.31 -2.26 -19.58
CA HIS A 129 25.73 -0.93 -19.60
C HIS A 129 24.28 -1.00 -19.15
N LEU A 130 23.89 -0.18 -18.14
CA LEU A 130 22.52 -0.12 -17.66
C LEU A 130 21.64 0.85 -18.47
N ALA A 131 22.25 1.66 -19.34
CA ALA A 131 21.51 2.56 -20.22
C ALA A 131 20.60 1.77 -21.16
N GLY A 132 19.30 2.08 -21.12
CA GLY A 132 18.28 1.41 -21.92
C GLY A 132 18.02 -0.05 -21.59
N ALA A 133 18.69 -0.59 -20.58
CA ALA A 133 18.52 -2.00 -20.20
C ALA A 133 17.20 -2.24 -19.48
N VAL A 134 16.60 -3.39 -19.74
CA VAL A 134 15.52 -3.95 -18.90
C VAL A 134 16.17 -4.86 -17.87
N ILE A 135 15.89 -4.59 -16.60
CA ILE A 135 16.44 -5.34 -15.47
C ILE A 135 15.29 -6.09 -14.81
N GLU A 136 15.40 -7.41 -14.76
CA GLU A 136 14.43 -8.29 -14.13
C GLU A 136 15.10 -9.01 -12.99
N VAL A 137 14.42 -9.07 -11.84
CA VAL A 137 14.92 -9.71 -10.62
C VAL A 137 13.89 -10.67 -10.10
N MET A 138 14.32 -11.90 -9.85
CA MET A 138 13.53 -12.95 -9.23
C MET A 138 14.30 -13.52 -8.05
N GLY A 139 13.59 -13.92 -7.01
CA GLY A 139 14.18 -14.53 -5.83
C GLY A 139 14.44 -13.55 -4.69
N ILE A 140 15.34 -13.95 -3.80
CA ILE A 140 15.72 -13.20 -2.61
C ILE A 140 17.20 -12.82 -2.68
N LYS A 141 17.65 -11.90 -1.83
CA LYS A 141 19.03 -11.40 -1.87
C LYS A 141 20.09 -12.49 -1.72
N SER A 142 19.79 -13.57 -1.01
CA SER A 142 20.70 -14.70 -0.85
C SER A 142 20.58 -15.78 -1.94
N ALA A 143 19.57 -15.71 -2.79
CA ALA A 143 19.33 -16.69 -3.87
C ALA A 143 18.52 -15.99 -4.98
N MET A 144 19.20 -15.24 -5.82
CA MET A 144 18.59 -14.39 -6.84
C MET A 144 18.91 -14.85 -8.26
N THR A 145 18.01 -14.55 -9.17
CA THR A 145 18.27 -14.54 -10.61
C THR A 145 18.04 -13.13 -11.12
N ILE A 146 19.03 -12.58 -11.80
CA ILE A 146 18.97 -11.25 -12.40
C ILE A 146 19.19 -11.40 -13.90
N ARG A 147 18.26 -10.83 -14.68
CA ARG A 147 18.38 -10.77 -16.13
C ARG A 147 18.46 -9.31 -16.57
N ILE A 148 19.47 -8.99 -17.36
CA ILE A 148 19.68 -7.67 -17.95
C ILE A 148 19.62 -7.86 -19.47
N THR A 149 18.69 -7.15 -20.08
CA THR A 149 18.49 -7.25 -21.55
C THR A 149 18.64 -5.91 -22.21
#